data_4335b1bcfd845648562deac9b1d91f56
#
_entry.id   4335b1bcfd845648562deac9b1d91f56
#
_cell.length_a   1.000
_cell.length_b   1.000
_cell.length_c   1.000
_cell.angle_alpha   90.00
_cell.angle_beta   90.00
_cell.angle_gamma   90.00
#
_symmetry.space_group_name_H-M   'P 1'
#
loop_
_entity.id
_entity.type
_entity.pdbx_description
1 polymer ?
#
loop_
_entity_poly.entity_id
_entity_poly.type
_entity_poly.pdbx_seq_one_letter_code
_entity_poly.pdbx_strand_id
1 'polypeptide(L)'
;AEQCDHCPRPVCTPHHNPAMHHSTPSAAHRYAVSYAPNPGSLGWLAGSHWLGRCAALLQPLQQPEIEGVSPQDLLQLTAAPRIHGWHAALMAPFALAVGTDWVTLHHEVQTVAHSLEPVVLPPLHVERIDDFLALVPLASPAANALIHKAAARCMTQLQPLAAPPSDAGLAHQQSADLTHRQAQLLQHPSHPLKLDEYRFYLPITGPLQQVDAQTQALVFDAAQEFFSDLPPLRFNSLALFAQPAPGTDFVLLDHLEMAR
;
A
#
# COMPACT_ATOMS: atom_id res chain seq x y z
N ALA A 1 44.25 7.34 7.21
CA ALA A 1 43.47 8.55 7.45
C ALA A 1 43.17 9.21 6.11
N GLU A 2 42.02 8.86 5.49
CA GLU A 2 41.39 9.70 4.45
C GLU A 2 39.93 9.38 4.47
N GLN A 3 39.15 10.38 4.90
CA GLN A 3 37.71 10.41 4.93
C GLN A 3 37.20 10.41 3.50
N CYS A 4 36.39 9.43 3.11
CA CYS A 4 35.51 9.51 1.95
C CYS A 4 34.18 10.12 2.37
N ASP A 5 34.15 11.45 2.54
CA ASP A 5 32.93 12.25 2.42
C ASP A 5 32.63 12.43 0.93
N HIS A 6 31.49 11.96 0.49
CA HIS A 6 30.65 12.38 -0.63
C HIS A 6 30.00 11.19 -1.32
N CYS A 7 28.98 10.62 -0.66
CA CYS A 7 27.96 9.88 -1.39
C CYS A 7 26.75 10.82 -1.53
N PRO A 8 26.35 11.27 -2.72
CA PRO A 8 25.17 12.10 -2.88
C PRO A 8 23.94 11.23 -2.65
N ARG A 9 23.24 11.46 -1.54
CA ARG A 9 21.89 10.93 -1.33
C ARG A 9 20.99 11.50 -2.42
N PRO A 10 20.26 10.70 -3.19
CA PRO A 10 19.24 11.21 -4.09
C PRO A 10 18.11 11.79 -3.24
N VAL A 11 18.07 13.10 -3.17
CA VAL A 11 16.99 13.84 -2.49
C VAL A 11 15.80 13.83 -3.43
N CYS A 12 14.75 13.08 -3.12
CA CYS A 12 13.41 13.33 -3.66
C CYS A 12 12.90 14.65 -3.07
N THR A 13 13.37 15.77 -3.58
CA THR A 13 12.78 17.07 -3.26
C THR A 13 11.45 17.18 -3.99
N PRO A 14 10.38 17.62 -3.32
CA PRO A 14 9.15 17.97 -4.00
C PRO A 14 9.41 19.24 -4.82
N HIS A 15 9.76 19.07 -6.09
CA HIS A 15 9.64 20.16 -7.02
C HIS A 15 8.15 20.51 -7.10
N HIS A 16 7.81 21.71 -6.71
CA HIS A 16 6.55 22.35 -7.00
C HIS A 16 6.29 22.16 -8.50
N ASN A 17 5.38 21.24 -8.82
CA ASN A 17 5.08 20.87 -10.20
C ASN A 17 4.23 21.99 -10.79
N PRO A 18 4.69 22.72 -11.82
CA PRO A 18 3.84 23.67 -12.51
C PRO A 18 2.82 22.87 -13.33
N ALA A 19 1.54 23.05 -13.00
CA ALA A 19 0.37 22.73 -13.79
C ALA A 19 0.41 21.33 -14.46
N MET A 20 -0.05 20.32 -13.74
CA MET A 20 -0.56 19.13 -14.40
C MET A 20 -1.69 19.58 -15.32
N HIS A 21 -1.48 19.45 -16.62
CA HIS A 21 -2.56 19.47 -17.58
C HIS A 21 -3.55 18.39 -17.16
N HIS A 22 -4.71 18.81 -16.65
CA HIS A 22 -5.85 17.96 -16.39
C HIS A 22 -6.40 17.43 -17.71
N SER A 23 -5.68 16.49 -18.31
CA SER A 23 -6.34 15.53 -19.18
C SER A 23 -7.27 14.75 -18.25
N THR A 24 -8.57 14.85 -18.48
CA THR A 24 -9.58 14.04 -17.79
C THR A 24 -9.06 12.61 -17.82
N PRO A 25 -8.78 11.97 -16.66
CA PRO A 25 -8.22 10.63 -16.69
C PRO A 25 -9.24 9.75 -17.40
N SER A 26 -8.85 9.13 -18.51
CA SER A 26 -9.60 7.99 -19.05
C SER A 26 -9.87 7.06 -17.89
N ALA A 27 -11.12 6.60 -17.71
CA ALA A 27 -11.52 5.80 -16.56
C ALA A 27 -10.48 4.72 -16.32
N ALA A 28 -9.82 4.73 -15.15
CA ALA A 28 -8.85 3.71 -14.79
C ALA A 28 -9.56 2.35 -14.69
N HIS A 29 -8.81 1.28 -14.91
CA HIS A 29 -9.34 -0.08 -14.81
C HIS A 29 -9.85 -0.38 -13.39
N ARG A 30 -9.08 0.00 -12.36
CA ARG A 30 -9.45 -0.15 -10.95
C ARG A 30 -8.91 1.00 -10.10
N TYR A 31 -9.57 1.23 -8.98
CA TYR A 31 -9.15 2.16 -7.94
C TYR A 31 -8.95 1.40 -6.63
N ALA A 32 -8.08 1.92 -5.76
CA ALA A 32 -7.88 1.39 -4.42
C ALA A 32 -7.78 2.53 -3.42
N VAL A 33 -8.42 2.35 -2.25
CA VAL A 33 -8.35 3.29 -1.13
C VAL A 33 -7.57 2.63 0.00
N SER A 34 -6.50 3.29 0.43
CA SER A 34 -5.52 2.72 1.33
C SER A 34 -4.97 3.78 2.30
N TYR A 35 -4.28 3.33 3.32
CA TYR A 35 -3.29 4.13 3.98
C TYR A 35 -1.96 4.03 3.22
N ALA A 36 -1.29 5.15 3.05
CA ALA A 36 0.13 5.21 2.68
C ALA A 36 0.77 6.39 3.40
N PRO A 37 2.05 6.32 3.80
CA PRO A 37 2.75 7.50 4.31
C PRO A 37 2.79 8.61 3.26
N ASN A 38 2.87 9.85 3.70
CA ASN A 38 2.93 10.98 2.76
C ASN A 38 4.14 10.88 1.84
N PRO A 39 3.99 11.12 0.52
CA PRO A 39 5.10 11.13 -0.42
C PRO A 39 6.22 12.06 0.02
N GLY A 40 7.47 11.60 -0.07
CA GLY A 40 8.65 12.34 0.38
C GLY A 40 8.94 12.23 1.87
N SER A 41 8.07 11.66 2.70
CA SER A 41 8.39 11.34 4.09
C SER A 41 9.40 10.20 4.18
N LEU A 42 10.14 10.11 5.30
CA LEU A 42 11.07 9.00 5.54
C LEU A 42 10.36 7.64 5.48
N GLY A 43 9.14 7.55 6.00
CA GLY A 43 8.34 6.34 5.90
C GLY A 43 8.03 5.96 4.45
N TRP A 44 7.55 6.90 3.64
CA TRP A 44 7.32 6.66 2.21
C TRP A 44 8.57 6.19 1.48
N LEU A 45 9.71 6.87 1.73
CA LEU A 45 10.98 6.54 1.09
C LEU A 45 11.46 5.14 1.47
N ALA A 46 11.42 4.80 2.76
CA ALA A 46 11.83 3.48 3.23
C ALA A 46 11.04 2.36 2.54
N GLY A 47 9.70 2.41 2.57
CA GLY A 47 8.89 1.40 1.92
C GLY A 47 9.05 1.36 0.40
N SER A 48 9.18 2.52 -0.24
CA SER A 48 9.38 2.59 -1.70
C SER A 48 10.73 2.02 -2.12
N HIS A 49 11.81 2.26 -1.36
CA HIS A 49 13.12 1.64 -1.61
C HIS A 49 13.09 0.13 -1.36
N TRP A 50 12.47 -0.31 -0.25
CA TRP A 50 12.33 -1.75 0.01
C TRP A 50 11.62 -2.47 -1.14
N LEU A 51 10.53 -1.90 -1.64
CA LEU A 51 9.78 -2.48 -2.77
C LEU A 51 10.46 -2.26 -4.13
N GLY A 52 11.42 -1.35 -4.24
CA GLY A 52 12.11 -1.03 -5.49
C GLY A 52 11.30 -0.15 -6.44
N ARG A 53 10.26 0.57 -5.93
CA ARG A 53 9.42 1.42 -6.77
C ARG A 53 8.75 2.55 -5.98
N CYS A 54 8.73 3.74 -6.57
CA CYS A 54 7.91 4.86 -6.09
C CYS A 54 6.58 4.92 -6.85
N ALA A 55 5.45 4.66 -6.17
CA ALA A 55 4.13 4.68 -6.77
C ALA A 55 3.63 6.09 -7.12
N ALA A 56 4.21 7.15 -6.52
CA ALA A 56 3.87 8.53 -6.83
C ALA A 56 4.59 9.05 -8.07
N LEU A 57 5.85 8.65 -8.28
CA LEU A 57 6.68 9.12 -9.40
C LEU A 57 6.75 8.13 -10.55
N LEU A 58 6.19 6.93 -10.39
CA LEU A 58 6.24 5.84 -11.38
C LEU A 58 7.67 5.42 -11.74
N GLN A 59 8.60 5.59 -10.81
CA GLN A 59 10.02 5.34 -11.04
C GLN A 59 10.48 4.10 -10.30
N PRO A 60 11.32 3.26 -10.94
CA PRO A 60 12.04 2.22 -10.23
C PRO A 60 13.03 2.86 -9.24
N LEU A 61 13.22 2.22 -8.10
CA LEU A 61 14.17 2.59 -7.08
C LEU A 61 15.12 1.42 -6.81
N GLN A 62 16.34 1.74 -6.40
CA GLN A 62 17.27 0.71 -5.98
C GLN A 62 16.80 0.13 -4.64
N GLN A 63 16.68 -1.21 -4.60
CA GLN A 63 16.38 -1.94 -3.38
C GLN A 63 17.64 -2.02 -2.49
N PRO A 64 17.48 -2.26 -1.18
CA PRO A 64 18.61 -2.48 -0.29
C PRO A 64 19.37 -3.75 -0.71
N GLU A 65 20.69 -3.74 -0.54
CA GLU A 65 21.53 -4.91 -0.67
C GLU A 65 21.44 -5.74 0.62
N ILE A 66 21.11 -7.03 0.49
CA ILE A 66 21.01 -7.96 1.62
C ILE A 66 22.10 -9.01 1.43
N GLU A 67 23.01 -9.13 2.40
CA GLU A 67 24.06 -10.12 2.35
C GLU A 67 23.50 -11.54 2.26
N GLY A 68 23.95 -12.32 1.28
CA GLY A 68 23.48 -13.68 1.05
C GLY A 68 22.16 -13.79 0.29
N VAL A 69 21.53 -12.68 -0.11
CA VAL A 69 20.31 -12.66 -0.93
C VAL A 69 20.63 -12.05 -2.29
N SER A 70 20.28 -12.72 -3.38
CA SER A 70 20.48 -12.13 -4.69
C SER A 70 19.50 -10.98 -4.93
N PRO A 71 19.90 -9.91 -5.66
CA PRO A 71 18.97 -8.85 -6.05
C PRO A 71 17.74 -9.37 -6.81
N GLN A 72 17.89 -10.46 -7.56
CA GLN A 72 16.81 -11.11 -8.29
C GLN A 72 15.77 -11.74 -7.34
N ASP A 73 16.24 -12.40 -6.27
CA ASP A 73 15.34 -13.02 -5.29
C ASP A 73 14.56 -11.96 -4.52
N LEU A 74 15.22 -10.86 -4.10
CA LEU A 74 14.53 -9.75 -3.45
C LEU A 74 13.51 -9.08 -4.39
N LEU A 75 13.88 -8.89 -5.66
CA LEU A 75 12.99 -8.33 -6.67
C LEU A 75 11.75 -9.23 -6.89
N GLN A 76 11.93 -10.53 -6.90
CA GLN A 76 10.86 -11.51 -7.03
C GLN A 76 9.97 -11.53 -5.79
N LEU A 77 10.56 -11.59 -4.60
CA LEU A 77 9.82 -11.58 -3.34
C LEU A 77 8.97 -10.32 -3.16
N THR A 78 9.44 -9.16 -3.62
CA THR A 78 8.70 -7.90 -3.52
C THR A 78 7.76 -7.62 -4.69
N ALA A 79 7.68 -8.53 -5.68
CA ALA A 79 6.92 -8.30 -6.91
C ALA A 79 5.43 -8.00 -6.64
N ALA A 80 4.78 -8.81 -5.80
CA ALA A 80 3.36 -8.65 -5.49
C ALA A 80 3.02 -7.31 -4.79
N PRO A 81 3.65 -6.95 -3.67
CA PRO A 81 3.37 -5.65 -3.03
C PRO A 81 3.86 -4.46 -3.88
N ARG A 82 4.90 -4.62 -4.69
CA ARG A 82 5.42 -3.56 -5.56
C ARG A 82 4.40 -3.08 -6.59
N ILE A 83 3.53 -3.95 -7.12
CA ILE A 83 2.46 -3.58 -8.04
C ILE A 83 1.55 -2.49 -7.43
N HIS A 84 1.27 -2.60 -6.15
CA HIS A 84 0.41 -1.64 -5.45
C HIS A 84 1.17 -0.42 -4.91
N GLY A 85 2.49 -0.52 -4.75
CA GLY A 85 3.29 0.42 -3.97
C GLY A 85 3.16 0.17 -2.45
N TRP A 86 3.86 0.95 -1.63
CA TRP A 86 3.88 0.72 -0.19
C TRP A 86 2.65 1.32 0.50
N HIS A 87 1.74 0.46 0.96
CA HIS A 87 0.45 0.85 1.49
C HIS A 87 -0.13 -0.20 2.44
N ALA A 88 -1.14 0.18 3.22
CA ALA A 88 -2.04 -0.74 3.90
C ALA A 88 -3.45 -0.58 3.33
N ALA A 89 -4.03 -1.65 2.82
CA ALA A 89 -5.35 -1.61 2.19
C ALA A 89 -6.45 -1.32 3.22
N LEU A 90 -7.32 -0.38 2.92
CA LEU A 90 -8.56 -0.10 3.67
C LEU A 90 -9.77 -0.65 2.95
N MET A 91 -9.72 -0.67 1.63
CA MET A 91 -10.71 -1.28 0.75
C MET A 91 -9.98 -1.96 -0.41
N ALA A 92 -10.43 -3.16 -0.78
CA ALA A 92 -9.87 -3.88 -1.91
C ALA A 92 -10.01 -3.09 -3.22
N PRO A 93 -9.10 -3.25 -4.18
CA PRO A 93 -9.20 -2.61 -5.49
C PRO A 93 -10.52 -2.93 -6.20
N PHE A 94 -11.19 -1.91 -6.73
CA PHE A 94 -12.50 -2.02 -7.39
C PHE A 94 -12.57 -1.22 -8.68
N ALA A 95 -13.39 -1.67 -9.62
CA ALA A 95 -13.82 -0.88 -10.78
C ALA A 95 -15.01 0.01 -10.37
N LEU A 96 -15.17 1.15 -11.03
CA LEU A 96 -16.34 2.01 -10.78
C LEU A 96 -17.62 1.40 -11.34
N ALA A 97 -18.71 1.57 -10.60
CA ALA A 97 -20.05 1.22 -11.07
C ALA A 97 -20.43 2.06 -12.30
N VAL A 98 -21.28 1.52 -13.14
CA VAL A 98 -21.82 2.24 -14.30
C VAL A 98 -22.50 3.54 -13.86
N GLY A 99 -22.10 4.65 -14.48
CA GLY A 99 -22.61 5.99 -14.13
C GLY A 99 -21.83 6.70 -13.02
N THR A 100 -20.84 6.06 -12.43
CA THR A 100 -19.90 6.70 -11.48
C THR A 100 -18.63 7.11 -12.21
N ASP A 101 -18.14 8.30 -11.94
CA ASP A 101 -16.91 8.83 -12.50
C ASP A 101 -15.84 9.09 -11.44
N TRP A 102 -14.66 9.44 -11.90
CA TRP A 102 -13.52 9.81 -11.06
C TRP A 102 -13.82 10.96 -10.08
N VAL A 103 -14.54 11.98 -10.54
CA VAL A 103 -14.84 13.17 -9.74
C VAL A 103 -15.72 12.80 -8.55
N THR A 104 -16.73 11.97 -8.79
CA THR A 104 -17.61 11.42 -7.75
C THR A 104 -16.82 10.60 -6.75
N LEU A 105 -15.97 9.68 -7.23
CA LEU A 105 -15.12 8.87 -6.34
C LEU A 105 -14.22 9.75 -5.48
N HIS A 106 -13.51 10.70 -6.08
CA HIS A 106 -12.60 11.58 -5.35
C HIS A 106 -13.34 12.38 -4.27
N HIS A 107 -14.50 12.95 -4.60
CA HIS A 107 -15.34 13.68 -3.65
C HIS A 107 -15.80 12.80 -2.47
N GLU A 108 -16.23 11.58 -2.74
CA GLU A 108 -16.69 10.66 -1.69
C GLU A 108 -15.52 10.20 -0.80
N VAL A 109 -14.34 9.91 -1.37
CA VAL A 109 -13.15 9.58 -0.57
C VAL A 109 -12.73 10.77 0.30
N GLN A 110 -12.82 12.01 -0.22
CA GLN A 110 -12.55 13.22 0.57
C GLN A 110 -13.56 13.37 1.71
N THR A 111 -14.84 13.11 1.45
CA THR A 111 -15.89 13.14 2.47
C THR A 111 -15.63 12.10 3.57
N VAL A 112 -15.23 10.88 3.19
CA VAL A 112 -14.81 9.85 4.15
C VAL A 112 -13.61 10.35 4.95
N ALA A 113 -12.56 10.85 4.31
CA ALA A 113 -11.36 11.33 4.98
C ALA A 113 -11.70 12.41 6.02
N HIS A 114 -12.50 13.40 5.66
CA HIS A 114 -12.94 14.46 6.58
C HIS A 114 -13.80 13.97 7.77
N SER A 115 -14.38 12.78 7.68
CA SER A 115 -15.13 12.15 8.78
C SER A 115 -14.28 11.33 9.76
N LEU A 116 -12.97 11.20 9.47
CA LEU A 116 -12.04 10.38 10.23
C LEU A 116 -11.13 11.25 11.11
N GLU A 117 -10.65 10.63 12.18
CA GLU A 117 -9.70 11.24 13.12
C GLU A 117 -8.29 10.71 12.83
N PRO A 118 -7.27 11.59 12.73
CA PRO A 118 -5.91 11.15 12.53
C PRO A 118 -5.38 10.40 13.76
N VAL A 119 -4.51 9.42 13.52
CA VAL A 119 -3.87 8.64 14.58
C VAL A 119 -2.37 8.49 14.32
N VAL A 120 -1.57 8.61 15.37
CA VAL A 120 -0.17 8.19 15.33
C VAL A 120 -0.16 6.67 15.45
N LEU A 121 0.39 6.01 14.43
CA LEU A 121 0.51 4.55 14.47
C LEU A 121 1.48 4.13 15.59
N PRO A 122 1.15 3.08 16.35
CA PRO A 122 2.12 2.45 17.23
C PRO A 122 3.38 2.04 16.45
N PRO A 123 4.53 1.88 17.12
CA PRO A 123 5.73 1.37 16.48
C PRO A 123 5.44 0.12 15.65
N LEU A 124 6.00 0.08 14.44
CA LEU A 124 5.82 -1.05 13.54
C LEU A 124 6.91 -2.10 13.80
N HIS A 125 6.57 -3.35 13.61
CA HIS A 125 7.52 -4.47 13.63
C HIS A 125 7.27 -5.39 12.44
N VAL A 126 8.31 -6.10 12.02
CA VAL A 126 8.19 -7.11 10.96
C VAL A 126 7.51 -8.35 11.54
N GLU A 127 6.48 -8.80 10.88
CA GLU A 127 5.77 -10.01 11.22
C GLU A 127 5.58 -10.90 10.00
N ARG A 128 5.68 -12.21 10.19
CA ARG A 128 5.29 -13.19 9.18
C ARG A 128 3.79 -13.43 9.31
N ILE A 129 3.04 -13.10 8.26
CA ILE A 129 1.61 -13.36 8.15
C ILE A 129 1.42 -14.47 7.12
N ASP A 130 1.06 -15.65 7.57
CA ASP A 130 0.96 -16.87 6.73
C ASP A 130 2.27 -17.11 5.93
N ASP A 131 2.32 -16.74 4.67
CA ASP A 131 3.43 -16.97 3.76
C ASP A 131 4.12 -15.69 3.24
N PHE A 132 3.86 -14.54 3.84
CA PHE A 132 4.51 -13.27 3.48
C PHE A 132 4.94 -12.47 4.71
N LEU A 133 5.80 -11.46 4.50
CA LEU A 133 6.23 -10.53 5.52
C LEU A 133 5.50 -9.19 5.39
N ALA A 134 5.17 -8.61 6.53
CA ALA A 134 4.55 -7.29 6.61
C ALA A 134 5.04 -6.51 7.83
N LEU A 135 4.94 -5.19 7.77
CA LEU A 135 5.02 -4.33 8.95
C LEU A 135 3.66 -4.22 9.60
N VAL A 136 3.62 -4.51 10.89
CA VAL A 136 2.39 -4.54 11.71
C VAL A 136 2.56 -3.60 12.89
N PRO A 137 1.58 -2.73 13.20
CA PRO A 137 1.63 -1.91 14.41
C PRO A 137 1.58 -2.77 15.67
N LEU A 138 2.36 -2.40 16.69
CA LEU A 138 2.21 -2.97 18.01
C LEU A 138 0.77 -2.79 18.54
N ALA A 139 0.32 -3.72 19.36
CA ALA A 139 -1.04 -3.70 19.87
C ALA A 139 -1.35 -2.39 20.63
N SER A 140 -2.40 -1.71 20.20
CA SER A 140 -2.95 -0.50 20.83
C SER A 140 -4.46 -0.47 20.61
N PRO A 141 -5.28 -0.77 21.63
CA PRO A 141 -6.74 -0.77 21.46
C PRO A 141 -7.29 0.54 20.91
N ALA A 142 -6.75 1.69 21.36
CA ALA A 142 -7.20 3.00 20.88
C ALA A 142 -6.85 3.24 19.39
N ALA A 143 -5.61 2.96 18.98
CA ALA A 143 -5.19 3.10 17.60
C ALA A 143 -5.94 2.11 16.70
N ASN A 144 -6.08 0.85 17.12
CA ASN A 144 -6.81 -0.18 16.38
C ASN A 144 -8.27 0.23 16.16
N ALA A 145 -8.95 0.80 17.17
CA ALA A 145 -10.33 1.25 17.04
C ALA A 145 -10.48 2.33 15.95
N LEU A 146 -9.55 3.30 15.89
CA LEU A 146 -9.56 4.35 14.86
C LEU A 146 -9.26 3.80 13.47
N ILE A 147 -8.29 2.89 13.36
CA ILE A 147 -7.94 2.21 12.11
C ILE A 147 -9.12 1.37 11.59
N HIS A 148 -9.75 0.58 12.46
CA HIS A 148 -10.93 -0.20 12.11
C HIS A 148 -12.10 0.69 11.70
N LYS A 149 -12.32 1.82 12.39
CA LYS A 149 -13.33 2.83 12.01
C LYS A 149 -13.05 3.37 10.60
N ALA A 150 -11.79 3.64 10.27
CA ALA A 150 -11.42 4.12 8.94
C ALA A 150 -11.71 3.07 7.86
N ALA A 151 -11.30 1.82 8.05
CA ALA A 151 -11.58 0.73 7.12
C ALA A 151 -13.11 0.50 6.96
N ALA A 152 -13.85 0.49 8.06
CA ALA A 152 -15.31 0.35 8.05
C ALA A 152 -15.99 1.48 7.24
N ARG A 153 -15.56 2.74 7.46
CA ARG A 153 -16.09 3.88 6.72
C ARG A 153 -15.79 3.79 5.23
N CYS A 154 -14.54 3.48 4.86
CA CYS A 154 -14.18 3.28 3.46
C CYS A 154 -15.05 2.19 2.82
N MET A 155 -15.15 1.01 3.43
CA MET A 155 -15.95 -0.09 2.89
C MET A 155 -17.42 0.26 2.77
N THR A 156 -18.03 0.87 3.80
CA THR A 156 -19.48 1.13 3.80
C THR A 156 -19.88 2.27 2.86
N GLN A 157 -19.11 3.37 2.85
CA GLN A 157 -19.47 4.56 2.09
C GLN A 157 -19.04 4.49 0.62
N LEU A 158 -17.96 3.80 0.30
CA LEU A 158 -17.46 3.73 -1.07
C LEU A 158 -17.96 2.50 -1.84
N GLN A 159 -18.49 1.49 -1.15
CA GLN A 159 -19.05 0.31 -1.81
C GLN A 159 -20.13 0.62 -2.85
N PRO A 160 -21.07 1.55 -2.65
CA PRO A 160 -22.06 1.88 -3.68
C PRO A 160 -21.45 2.39 -4.99
N LEU A 161 -20.20 2.89 -4.95
CA LEU A 161 -19.46 3.35 -6.11
C LEU A 161 -18.70 2.23 -6.84
N ALA A 162 -18.58 1.06 -6.22
CA ALA A 162 -17.89 -0.09 -6.79
C ALA A 162 -18.82 -0.91 -7.69
N ALA A 163 -18.32 -1.29 -8.86
CA ALA A 163 -19.01 -2.25 -9.71
C ALA A 163 -19.11 -3.62 -8.99
N PRO A 164 -20.18 -4.36 -9.20
CA PRO A 164 -20.25 -5.74 -8.73
C PRO A 164 -19.03 -6.55 -9.22
N PRO A 165 -18.52 -7.49 -8.43
CA PRO A 165 -17.44 -8.36 -8.87
C PRO A 165 -17.85 -9.08 -10.15
N SER A 166 -17.05 -8.98 -11.21
CA SER A 166 -17.27 -9.77 -12.43
C SER A 166 -16.65 -11.16 -12.27
N ASP A 167 -17.24 -12.17 -12.92
CA ASP A 167 -16.70 -13.54 -12.93
C ASP A 167 -15.26 -13.59 -13.46
N ALA A 168 -14.91 -12.75 -14.44
CA ALA A 168 -13.56 -12.57 -14.94
C ALA A 168 -12.62 -11.91 -13.91
N GLY A 169 -13.14 -10.96 -13.12
CA GLY A 169 -12.40 -10.35 -12.01
C GLY A 169 -12.12 -11.35 -10.89
N LEU A 170 -13.06 -12.22 -10.56
CA LEU A 170 -12.89 -13.29 -9.59
C LEU A 170 -11.89 -14.34 -10.06
N ALA A 171 -11.91 -14.72 -11.34
CA ALA A 171 -10.95 -15.66 -11.92
C ALA A 171 -9.53 -15.07 -11.98
N HIS A 172 -9.39 -13.78 -12.28
CA HIS A 172 -8.09 -13.10 -12.29
C HIS A 172 -7.52 -12.90 -10.87
N GLN A 173 -8.37 -12.71 -9.88
CA GLN A 173 -7.98 -12.68 -8.47
C GLN A 173 -7.51 -14.04 -7.96
N GLN A 174 -8.06 -15.14 -8.52
CA GLN A 174 -7.65 -16.51 -8.20
C GLN A 174 -6.35 -16.93 -8.90
N SER A 175 -6.00 -16.30 -10.03
CA SER A 175 -4.79 -16.62 -10.81
C SER A 175 -3.59 -15.74 -10.48
N ALA A 176 -3.77 -14.62 -9.78
CA ALA A 176 -2.65 -13.87 -9.22
C ALA A 176 -2.11 -14.64 -8.01
N ASP A 177 -0.78 -14.71 -7.86
CA ASP A 177 -0.09 -15.33 -6.71
C ASP A 177 -0.36 -14.57 -5.39
N LEU A 178 -1.64 -14.37 -5.10
CA LEU A 178 -2.12 -13.78 -3.84
C LEU A 178 -2.19 -14.89 -2.80
N THR A 179 -1.75 -14.61 -1.60
CA THR A 179 -1.99 -15.53 -0.49
C THR A 179 -3.48 -15.83 -0.38
N HIS A 180 -3.83 -17.03 0.08
CA HIS A 180 -5.24 -17.43 0.27
C HIS A 180 -6.03 -16.37 1.05
N ARG A 181 -5.39 -15.68 2.00
CA ARG A 181 -5.98 -14.61 2.82
C ARG A 181 -6.08 -13.27 2.08
N GLN A 182 -5.08 -12.92 1.27
CA GLN A 182 -5.19 -11.75 0.39
C GLN A 182 -6.29 -11.95 -0.66
N ALA A 183 -6.40 -13.16 -1.20
CA ALA A 183 -7.50 -13.55 -2.09
C ALA A 183 -8.85 -13.49 -1.37
N GLN A 184 -8.94 -13.93 -0.12
CA GLN A 184 -10.18 -13.84 0.68
C GLN A 184 -10.57 -12.40 1.01
N LEU A 185 -9.63 -11.51 1.33
CA LEU A 185 -9.89 -10.09 1.55
C LEU A 185 -10.35 -9.40 0.26
N LEU A 186 -9.87 -9.88 -0.90
CA LEU A 186 -10.24 -9.38 -2.22
C LEU A 186 -11.57 -9.93 -2.74
N GLN A 187 -11.93 -11.17 -2.36
CA GLN A 187 -13.13 -11.85 -2.90
C GLN A 187 -14.46 -11.27 -2.40
N HIS A 188 -14.47 -10.54 -1.29
CA HIS A 188 -15.72 -10.01 -0.72
C HIS A 188 -15.55 -8.60 -0.13
N PRO A 189 -15.45 -7.56 -0.97
CA PRO A 189 -15.31 -6.19 -0.49
C PRO A 189 -16.52 -5.68 0.32
N SER A 190 -17.61 -6.45 0.38
CA SER A 190 -18.92 -5.95 0.80
C SER A 190 -19.61 -6.69 1.94
N HIS A 191 -18.94 -7.60 2.65
CA HIS A 191 -19.64 -8.31 3.73
C HIS A 191 -19.31 -7.69 5.10
N PRO A 192 -20.32 -7.17 5.86
CA PRO A 192 -20.13 -6.60 7.20
C PRO A 192 -19.45 -7.55 8.18
N LEU A 193 -19.56 -8.86 7.97
CA LEU A 193 -18.96 -9.91 8.80
C LEU A 193 -17.41 -9.98 8.71
N LYS A 194 -16.79 -9.27 7.78
CA LYS A 194 -15.32 -9.28 7.60
C LYS A 194 -14.60 -8.11 8.24
N LEU A 195 -15.30 -7.13 8.77
CA LEU A 195 -14.71 -6.06 9.55
C LEU A 195 -14.08 -6.57 10.85
N ASP A 196 -14.63 -7.63 11.44
CA ASP A 196 -14.09 -8.25 12.64
C ASP A 196 -12.76 -8.99 12.38
N GLU A 197 -12.49 -9.34 11.11
CA GLU A 197 -11.25 -9.98 10.66
C GLU A 197 -10.28 -8.98 10.03
N TYR A 198 -10.63 -7.70 9.93
CA TYR A 198 -9.78 -6.70 9.33
C TYR A 198 -8.49 -6.55 10.15
N ARG A 199 -7.36 -6.63 9.46
CA ARG A 199 -6.04 -6.44 10.05
C ARG A 199 -5.26 -5.41 9.24
N PHE A 200 -4.78 -4.40 9.93
CA PHE A 200 -3.93 -3.37 9.33
C PHE A 200 -2.49 -3.86 9.26
N TYR A 201 -1.91 -3.86 8.08
CA TYR A 201 -0.51 -4.18 7.84
C TYR A 201 -0.02 -3.56 6.52
N LEU A 202 1.28 -3.32 6.43
CA LEU A 202 1.95 -2.87 5.19
C LEU A 202 2.78 -4.05 4.66
N PRO A 203 2.38 -4.70 3.57
CA PRO A 203 3.11 -5.85 3.04
C PRO A 203 4.49 -5.41 2.50
N ILE A 204 5.52 -6.17 2.83
CA ILE A 204 6.89 -5.94 2.37
C ILE A 204 7.42 -7.07 1.50
N THR A 205 6.77 -8.23 1.48
CA THR A 205 7.02 -9.31 0.51
C THR A 205 5.71 -9.85 -0.03
N GLY A 206 5.78 -10.56 -1.16
CA GLY A 206 4.80 -11.54 -1.60
C GLY A 206 5.07 -12.91 -0.96
N PRO A 207 4.60 -14.01 -1.59
CA PRO A 207 4.75 -15.36 -1.08
C PRO A 207 6.22 -15.75 -0.86
N LEU A 208 6.54 -16.20 0.35
CA LEU A 208 7.89 -16.60 0.74
C LEU A 208 8.31 -17.96 0.15
N GLN A 209 7.35 -18.75 -0.30
CA GLN A 209 7.60 -20.09 -0.88
C GLN A 209 8.43 -20.06 -2.17
N GLN A 210 8.61 -18.85 -2.75
CA GLN A 210 9.38 -18.65 -3.97
C GLN A 210 10.90 -18.79 -3.75
N VAL A 211 11.37 -18.77 -2.51
CA VAL A 211 12.77 -18.89 -2.11
C VAL A 211 12.93 -19.90 -1.01
N ASP A 212 14.17 -20.38 -0.82
CA ASP A 212 14.49 -21.35 0.23
C ASP A 212 14.41 -20.73 1.65
N ALA A 213 14.39 -21.60 2.67
CA ALA A 213 14.22 -21.20 4.07
C ALA A 213 15.37 -20.29 4.59
N GLN A 214 16.58 -20.45 4.06
CA GLN A 214 17.72 -19.61 4.44
C GLN A 214 17.53 -18.19 3.91
N THR A 215 17.17 -18.06 2.65
CA THR A 215 16.84 -16.75 2.03
C THR A 215 15.66 -16.08 2.75
N GLN A 216 14.62 -16.85 3.13
CA GLN A 216 13.50 -16.29 3.92
C GLN A 216 13.97 -15.69 5.25
N ALA A 217 14.86 -16.39 5.98
CA ALA A 217 15.41 -15.91 7.24
C ALA A 217 16.25 -14.65 7.05
N LEU A 218 17.14 -14.62 6.06
CA LEU A 218 17.97 -13.45 5.76
C LEU A 218 17.13 -12.21 5.40
N VAL A 219 16.08 -12.39 4.60
CA VAL A 219 15.16 -11.29 4.25
C VAL A 219 14.37 -10.81 5.45
N PHE A 220 13.95 -11.71 6.34
CA PHE A 220 13.27 -11.34 7.58
C PHE A 220 14.17 -10.49 8.49
N ASP A 221 15.40 -10.95 8.74
CA ASP A 221 16.37 -10.24 9.60
C ASP A 221 16.75 -8.89 9.00
N ALA A 222 17.02 -8.84 7.70
CA ALA A 222 17.30 -7.59 6.99
C ALA A 222 16.12 -6.61 7.01
N ALA A 223 14.89 -7.10 6.91
CA ALA A 223 13.72 -6.26 7.04
C ALA A 223 13.59 -5.66 8.46
N GLN A 224 13.85 -6.45 9.50
CA GLN A 224 13.85 -5.96 10.88
C GLN A 224 14.86 -4.85 11.07
N GLU A 225 16.09 -5.02 10.57
CA GLU A 225 17.15 -3.99 10.64
C GLU A 225 16.77 -2.76 9.82
N PHE A 226 16.35 -2.94 8.56
CA PHE A 226 16.04 -1.84 7.65
C PHE A 226 14.92 -0.93 8.15
N PHE A 227 13.90 -1.49 8.79
CA PHE A 227 12.75 -0.75 9.30
C PHE A 227 12.86 -0.39 10.80
N SER A 228 13.97 -0.74 11.49
CA SER A 228 14.15 -0.46 12.93
C SER A 228 14.09 1.02 13.27
N ASP A 229 14.62 1.87 12.39
CA ASP A 229 14.74 3.33 12.59
C ASP A 229 13.60 4.12 11.93
N LEU A 230 12.50 3.46 11.58
CA LEU A 230 11.34 4.18 11.04
C LEU A 230 10.80 5.18 12.05
N PRO A 231 10.66 6.45 11.66
CA PRO A 231 10.00 7.42 12.52
C PRO A 231 8.53 7.03 12.72
N PRO A 232 7.88 7.52 13.80
CA PRO A 232 6.47 7.28 14.02
C PRO A 232 5.65 7.68 12.80
N LEU A 233 4.91 6.75 12.23
CA LEU A 233 4.04 6.99 11.09
C LEU A 233 2.71 7.58 11.58
N ARG A 234 2.13 8.45 10.77
CA ARG A 234 0.84 9.07 11.05
C ARG A 234 -0.17 8.62 10.01
N PHE A 235 -1.28 8.08 10.48
CA PHE A 235 -2.43 7.83 9.63
C PHE A 235 -3.33 9.07 9.70
N ASN A 236 -3.09 10.02 8.81
CA ASN A 236 -3.74 11.33 8.76
C ASN A 236 -4.32 11.64 7.37
N SER A 237 -4.28 10.68 6.45
CA SER A 237 -4.83 10.82 5.10
C SER A 237 -5.27 9.49 4.54
N LEU A 238 -6.22 9.50 3.60
CA LEU A 238 -6.54 8.39 2.73
C LEU A 238 -5.77 8.54 1.42
N ALA A 239 -5.05 7.51 1.03
CA ALA A 239 -4.34 7.45 -0.24
C ALA A 239 -5.23 6.81 -1.30
N LEU A 240 -5.43 7.51 -2.41
CA LEU A 240 -6.22 7.04 -3.54
C LEU A 240 -5.28 6.64 -4.67
N PHE A 241 -5.33 5.37 -5.03
CA PHE A 241 -4.55 4.80 -6.11
C PHE A 241 -5.44 4.42 -7.29
N ALA A 242 -4.86 4.40 -8.48
CA ALA A 242 -5.50 3.88 -9.68
C ALA A 242 -4.60 2.89 -10.40
N GLN A 243 -5.19 1.85 -10.96
CA GLN A 243 -4.57 0.95 -11.92
C GLN A 243 -5.09 1.34 -13.31
N PRO A 244 -4.25 1.92 -14.19
CA PRO A 244 -4.72 2.43 -15.48
C PRO A 244 -5.28 1.35 -16.41
N ALA A 245 -4.65 0.18 -16.44
CA ALA A 245 -5.05 -0.95 -17.27
C ALA A 245 -4.83 -2.28 -16.54
N PRO A 246 -5.48 -3.38 -16.96
CA PRO A 246 -5.22 -4.70 -16.40
C PRO A 246 -3.74 -5.06 -16.44
N GLY A 247 -3.19 -5.57 -15.34
CA GLY A 247 -1.80 -6.00 -15.24
C GLY A 247 -0.77 -4.87 -15.09
N THR A 248 -1.18 -3.60 -15.13
CA THR A 248 -0.26 -2.48 -14.87
C THR A 248 -0.15 -2.20 -13.37
N ASP A 249 0.89 -1.47 -13.00
CA ASP A 249 1.09 -1.03 -11.62
C ASP A 249 0.06 0.02 -11.19
N PHE A 250 -0.26 0.04 -9.91
CA PHE A 250 -1.04 1.12 -9.31
C PHE A 250 -0.20 2.39 -9.20
N VAL A 251 -0.86 3.52 -9.39
CA VAL A 251 -0.31 4.87 -9.32
C VAL A 251 -0.99 5.60 -8.19
N LEU A 252 -0.24 6.28 -7.36
CA LEU A 252 -0.81 7.18 -6.37
C LEU A 252 -1.37 8.41 -7.11
N LEU A 253 -2.66 8.66 -6.94
CA LEU A 253 -3.33 9.83 -7.54
C LEU A 253 -3.41 10.99 -6.57
N ASP A 254 -3.77 10.72 -5.32
CA ASP A 254 -3.97 11.78 -4.33
C ASP A 254 -3.83 11.26 -2.89
N HIS A 255 -3.54 12.19 -1.98
CA HIS A 255 -3.61 12.02 -0.54
C HIS A 255 -4.67 12.98 0.03
N LEU A 256 -5.77 12.43 0.51
CA LEU A 256 -6.92 13.15 1.00
C LEU A 256 -6.84 13.26 2.53
N GLU A 257 -6.52 14.46 3.02
CA GLU A 257 -6.27 14.68 4.45
C GLU A 257 -7.53 14.46 5.30
N MET A 258 -7.35 13.88 6.47
CA MET A 258 -8.38 13.77 7.51
C MET A 258 -8.63 15.11 8.17
N ALA A 259 -9.79 15.26 8.81
CA ALA A 259 -10.07 16.46 9.61
C ALA A 259 -9.03 16.60 10.75
N ARG A 260 -8.68 17.87 11.04
CA ARG A 260 -7.75 18.18 12.14
C ARG A 260 -8.45 18.11 13.47
#